data_419782c964491f3a5c6f9754ec9d9506
#
_entry.id   419782c964491f3a5c6f9754ec9d9506
#
_cell.length_a   1.000
_cell.length_b   1.000
_cell.length_c   1.000
_cell.angle_alpha   90.00
_cell.angle_beta   90.00
_cell.angle_gamma   90.00
#
_symmetry.space_group_name_H-M   'P 1'
#
loop_
_entity.id
_entity.type
_entity.pdbx_description
1 polymer ?
#
loop_
_entity_poly.entity_id
_entity_poly.type
_entity_poly.pdbx_seq_one_letter_code
_entity_poly.pdbx_strand_id
1 'polypeptide(L)'
;MIDPSWISGLGVILFGIGLLGAFTRKNAIIVLMCIELMLNAANLNFVAAASHYGDVDGWVFTAIAIAIAAAEVAIGLAILLSLYSTQETISLDEANILRN
;
A
#
# COMPACT_ATOMS: atom_id res chain seq x y z
N MET A 1 -18.51 -9.96 -18.42
CA MET A 1 -18.11 -9.03 -17.34
C MET A 1 -17.78 -9.83 -16.09
N ILE A 2 -16.73 -9.46 -15.39
CA ILE A 2 -16.31 -10.15 -14.17
C ILE A 2 -17.27 -9.80 -13.03
N ASP A 3 -17.68 -10.81 -12.26
CA ASP A 3 -18.50 -10.57 -11.07
C ASP A 3 -17.68 -9.78 -10.04
N PRO A 4 -18.21 -8.69 -9.47
CA PRO A 4 -17.51 -7.90 -8.47
C PRO A 4 -16.99 -8.70 -7.26
N SER A 5 -17.61 -9.80 -6.92
CA SER A 5 -17.17 -10.66 -5.82
C SER A 5 -15.79 -11.27 -6.07
N TRP A 6 -15.43 -11.55 -7.31
CA TRP A 6 -14.09 -12.02 -7.67
C TRP A 6 -13.04 -10.95 -7.46
N ILE A 7 -13.39 -9.71 -7.81
CA ILE A 7 -12.48 -8.56 -7.61
C ILE A 7 -12.25 -8.34 -6.11
N SER A 8 -13.32 -8.37 -5.33
CA SER A 8 -13.23 -8.22 -3.88
C SER A 8 -12.43 -9.35 -3.23
N GLY A 9 -12.64 -10.59 -3.69
CA GLY A 9 -11.89 -11.76 -3.21
C GLY A 9 -10.39 -11.62 -3.49
N LEU A 10 -10.03 -11.18 -4.68
CA LEU A 10 -8.63 -10.91 -5.03
C LEU A 10 -8.06 -9.81 -4.11
N GLY A 11 -8.83 -8.75 -3.85
CA GLY A 11 -8.42 -7.69 -2.95
C GLY A 11 -8.12 -8.20 -1.54
N VAL A 12 -8.96 -9.06 -1.00
CA VAL A 12 -8.75 -9.66 0.33
C VAL A 12 -7.45 -10.47 0.37
N ILE A 13 -7.21 -11.28 -0.66
CA ILE A 13 -5.98 -12.10 -0.74
C ILE A 13 -4.75 -11.22 -0.82
N LEU A 14 -4.76 -10.20 -1.68
CA LEU A 14 -3.61 -9.30 -1.84
C LEU A 14 -3.37 -8.49 -0.57
N PHE A 15 -4.43 -8.05 0.10
CA PHE A 15 -4.30 -7.35 1.38
C PHE A 15 -3.63 -8.24 2.42
N GLY A 16 -4.05 -9.49 2.52
CA GLY A 16 -3.45 -10.48 3.42
C GLY A 16 -1.98 -10.71 3.14
N ILE A 17 -1.59 -10.83 1.88
CA ILE A 17 -0.18 -10.99 1.47
C ILE A 17 0.63 -9.77 1.87
N GLY A 18 0.13 -8.57 1.59
CA GLY A 18 0.79 -7.33 1.97
C GLY A 18 0.95 -7.18 3.48
N LEU A 19 -0.10 -7.52 4.23
CA LEU A 19 -0.09 -7.48 5.68
C LEU A 19 0.97 -8.43 6.26
N LEU A 20 1.01 -9.66 5.77
CA LEU A 20 2.00 -10.66 6.19
C LEU A 20 3.42 -10.16 5.89
N GLY A 21 3.64 -9.62 4.72
CA GLY A 21 4.95 -9.07 4.34
C GLY A 21 5.36 -7.90 5.22
N ALA A 22 4.43 -6.98 5.51
CA ALA A 22 4.70 -5.82 6.34
C ALA A 22 5.14 -6.20 7.75
N PHE A 23 4.56 -7.26 8.31
CA PHE A 23 4.90 -7.71 9.67
C PHE A 23 6.14 -8.59 9.75
N THR A 24 6.57 -9.19 8.63
CA THR A 24 7.67 -10.16 8.65
C THR A 24 8.98 -9.64 8.10
N ARG A 25 8.95 -8.51 7.39
CA ARG A 25 10.15 -7.97 6.72
C ARG A 25 10.72 -6.78 7.51
N LYS A 26 12.06 -6.68 7.49
CA LYS A 26 12.78 -5.61 8.17
C LYS A 26 13.28 -4.54 7.22
N ASN A 27 13.36 -4.85 5.92
CA ASN A 27 13.78 -3.90 4.89
C ASN A 27 12.67 -2.88 4.69
N ALA A 28 12.98 -1.60 4.91
CA ALA A 28 11.98 -0.53 4.87
C ALA A 28 11.35 -0.36 3.49
N ILE A 29 12.11 -0.59 2.41
CA ILE A 29 11.57 -0.49 1.05
C ILE A 29 10.57 -1.62 0.81
N ILE A 30 10.89 -2.84 1.27
CA ILE A 30 9.97 -3.98 1.14
C ILE A 30 8.70 -3.74 1.95
N VAL A 31 8.81 -3.20 3.17
CA VAL A 31 7.65 -2.84 3.97
C VAL A 31 6.80 -1.77 3.26
N LEU A 32 7.43 -0.77 2.67
CA LEU A 32 6.73 0.24 1.89
C LEU A 32 5.98 -0.39 0.71
N MET A 33 6.60 -1.32 0.00
CA MET A 33 5.97 -2.05 -1.09
C MET A 33 4.78 -2.88 -0.60
N CYS A 34 4.89 -3.50 0.58
CA CYS A 34 3.81 -4.26 1.19
C CYS A 34 2.62 -3.36 1.53
N ILE A 35 2.88 -2.16 2.06
CA ILE A 35 1.84 -1.17 2.35
C ILE A 35 1.15 -0.73 1.04
N GLU A 36 1.94 -0.51 -0.02
CA GLU A 36 1.38 -0.19 -1.33
C GLU A 36 0.48 -1.31 -1.87
N LEU A 37 0.88 -2.56 -1.69
CA LEU A 37 0.06 -3.70 -2.06
C LEU A 37 -1.26 -3.71 -1.30
N MET A 38 -1.22 -3.40 0.00
CA MET A 38 -2.42 -3.30 0.84
C MET A 38 -3.35 -2.17 0.36
N LEU A 39 -2.79 -1.02 0.01
CA LEU A 39 -3.56 0.12 -0.51
C LEU A 39 -4.19 -0.21 -1.86
N ASN A 40 -3.45 -0.87 -2.75
CA ASN A 40 -3.99 -1.32 -4.03
C ASN A 40 -5.10 -2.36 -3.84
N ALA A 41 -4.95 -3.23 -2.87
CA ALA A 41 -5.98 -4.21 -2.52
C ALA A 41 -7.26 -3.52 -2.02
N ALA A 42 -7.13 -2.48 -1.21
CA ALA A 42 -8.27 -1.66 -0.79
C ALA A 42 -8.94 -0.98 -1.98
N ASN A 43 -8.15 -0.47 -2.94
CA ASN A 43 -8.68 0.14 -4.16
C ASN A 43 -9.44 -0.86 -5.02
N LEU A 44 -9.03 -2.13 -5.06
CA LEU A 44 -9.80 -3.18 -5.72
C LEU A 44 -11.18 -3.34 -5.12
N ASN A 45 -11.32 -3.18 -3.81
CA ASN A 45 -12.63 -3.22 -3.15
C ASN A 45 -13.50 -2.01 -3.52
N PHE A 46 -12.92 -0.82 -3.68
CA PHE A 46 -13.64 0.34 -4.20
C PHE A 46 -14.13 0.10 -5.63
N VAL A 47 -13.28 -0.48 -6.47
CA VAL A 47 -13.65 -0.85 -7.85
C VAL A 47 -14.78 -1.87 -7.85
N ALA A 48 -14.69 -2.89 -7.01
CA ALA A 48 -15.74 -3.91 -6.89
C ALA A 48 -17.06 -3.29 -6.49
N ALA A 49 -17.05 -2.40 -5.50
CA ALA A 49 -18.26 -1.70 -5.05
C ALA A 49 -18.82 -0.79 -6.13
N ALA A 50 -17.98 -0.02 -6.80
CA ALA A 50 -18.39 0.86 -7.90
C ALA A 50 -19.04 0.06 -9.03
N SER A 51 -18.46 -1.07 -9.37
CA SER A 51 -18.99 -1.97 -10.40
C SER A 51 -20.33 -2.58 -9.97
N HIS A 52 -20.43 -3.00 -8.71
CA HIS A 52 -21.65 -3.64 -8.18
C HIS A 52 -22.83 -2.68 -8.16
N TYR A 53 -22.63 -1.46 -7.68
CA TYR A 53 -23.68 -0.47 -7.54
C TYR A 53 -23.86 0.40 -8.78
N GLY A 54 -22.96 0.31 -9.75
CA GLY A 54 -23.00 1.16 -10.94
C GLY A 54 -22.82 2.64 -10.62
N ASP A 55 -22.06 2.94 -9.58
CA ASP A 55 -21.96 4.29 -9.03
C ASP A 55 -20.66 4.96 -9.51
N VAL A 56 -20.84 6.09 -10.20
CA VAL A 56 -19.71 6.90 -10.69
C VAL A 56 -18.86 7.42 -9.53
N ASP A 57 -19.47 7.72 -8.40
CA ASP A 57 -18.76 8.23 -7.21
C ASP A 57 -17.71 7.22 -6.72
N GLY A 58 -18.01 5.92 -6.81
CA GLY A 58 -17.04 4.88 -6.45
C GLY A 58 -15.81 4.89 -7.33
N TRP A 59 -15.96 5.16 -8.62
CA TRP A 59 -14.83 5.32 -9.54
C TRP A 59 -14.01 6.56 -9.23
N VAL A 60 -14.67 7.65 -8.85
CA VAL A 60 -14.00 8.90 -8.45
C VAL A 60 -13.20 8.67 -7.16
N PHE A 61 -13.78 8.01 -6.18
CA PHE A 61 -13.08 7.65 -4.95
C PHE A 61 -11.85 6.80 -5.22
N THR A 62 -11.96 5.83 -6.11
CA THR A 62 -10.83 4.99 -6.51
C THR A 62 -9.70 5.82 -7.10
N ALA A 63 -10.03 6.74 -8.02
CA ALA A 63 -9.04 7.61 -8.65
C ALA A 63 -8.32 8.49 -7.62
N ILE A 64 -9.07 9.09 -6.69
CA ILE A 64 -8.51 9.91 -5.62
C ILE A 64 -7.62 9.07 -4.70
N ALA A 65 -8.05 7.87 -4.32
CA ALA A 65 -7.30 6.98 -3.47
C ALA A 65 -5.97 6.56 -4.12
N ILE A 66 -5.96 6.30 -5.43
CA ILE A 66 -4.74 5.99 -6.18
C ILE A 66 -3.79 7.20 -6.16
N ALA A 67 -4.31 8.40 -6.35
CA ALA A 67 -3.50 9.63 -6.32
C ALA A 67 -2.87 9.84 -4.93
N ILE A 68 -3.63 9.62 -3.87
CA ILE A 68 -3.13 9.72 -2.50
C ILE A 68 -2.05 8.67 -2.25
N ALA A 69 -2.27 7.43 -2.67
CA ALA A 69 -1.29 6.36 -2.52
C ALA A 69 0.02 6.68 -3.24
N ALA A 70 -0.07 7.24 -4.45
CA ALA A 70 1.11 7.66 -5.20
C ALA A 70 1.88 8.78 -4.46
N ALA A 71 1.18 9.74 -3.87
CA ALA A 71 1.80 10.79 -3.08
C ALA A 71 2.46 10.22 -1.82
N GLU A 72 1.82 9.30 -1.14
CA GLU A 72 2.34 8.67 0.07
C GLU A 72 3.62 7.87 -0.22
N VAL A 73 3.65 7.10 -1.32
CA VAL A 73 4.83 6.32 -1.68
C VAL A 73 5.99 7.24 -2.06
N ALA A 74 5.72 8.36 -2.74
CA ALA A 74 6.75 9.34 -3.08
C ALA A 74 7.37 9.95 -1.82
N ILE A 75 6.55 10.34 -0.86
CA ILE A 75 7.00 10.88 0.43
C ILE A 75 7.75 9.82 1.23
N GLY A 76 7.22 8.63 1.31
CA GLY A 76 7.84 7.51 2.02
C GLY A 76 9.21 7.16 1.44
N LEU A 77 9.30 7.09 0.13
CA LEU A 77 10.57 6.81 -0.56
C LEU A 77 11.59 7.93 -0.31
N ALA A 78 11.15 9.19 -0.36
CA ALA A 78 12.03 10.33 -0.07
C ALA A 78 12.58 10.26 1.36
N ILE A 79 11.75 9.91 2.34
CA ILE A 79 12.16 9.73 3.73
C ILE A 79 13.17 8.59 3.84
N LEU A 80 12.94 7.46 3.18
CA LEU A 80 13.83 6.31 3.22
C LEU A 80 15.18 6.61 2.58
N LEU A 81 15.20 7.34 1.47
CA LEU A 81 16.43 7.76 0.82
C LEU A 81 17.22 8.72 1.71
N SER A 82 16.53 9.63 2.38
CA SER A 82 17.18 10.55 3.33
C SER A 82 17.75 9.79 4.52
N LEU A 83 17.01 8.83 5.05
CA LEU A 83 17.48 7.98 6.15
C LEU A 83 18.70 7.16 5.74
N TYR A 84 18.67 6.56 4.53
CA TYR A 84 19.78 5.79 4.02
C TYR A 84 21.05 6.63 3.89
N SER A 85 20.92 7.87 3.41
CA SER A 85 22.10 8.74 3.26
C SER A 85 22.70 9.14 4.61
N THR A 86 21.94 9.12 5.69
CA THR A 86 22.40 9.44 7.05
C THR A 86 22.89 8.21 7.79
N GLN A 87 22.18 7.11 7.71
CA GLN A 87 22.43 5.89 8.49
C GLN A 87 23.12 4.79 7.71
N GLU A 88 23.20 4.93 6.37
CA GLU A 88 23.70 3.90 5.46
C GLU A 88 22.97 2.57 5.60
N THR A 89 21.69 2.60 6.01
CA THR A 89 20.86 1.42 6.19
C THR A 89 19.41 1.72 5.88
N ILE A 90 18.71 0.71 5.32
CA ILE A 90 17.26 0.73 5.13
C ILE A 90 16.57 -0.28 6.05
N SER A 91 17.32 -0.90 6.97
CA SER A 91 16.76 -1.79 7.98
C SER A 91 16.09 -0.97 9.06
N LEU A 92 14.83 -1.27 9.34
CA LEU A 92 14.05 -0.58 10.37
C LEU A 92 14.61 -0.84 11.77
N ASP A 93 15.21 -1.99 11.98
CA ASP A 93 15.82 -2.34 13.27
C ASP A 93 17.10 -1.55 13.53
N GLU A 94 17.91 -1.31 12.49
CA GLU A 94 19.18 -0.60 12.59
C GLU A 94 19.01 0.92 12.60
N ALA A 95 17.92 1.42 12.00
CA ALA A 95 17.67 2.85 11.81
C ALA A 95 17.06 3.52 13.05
N ASN A 96 16.96 2.85 14.18
CA ASN A 96 16.28 3.37 15.37
C ASN A 96 17.20 4.27 16.19
N ILE A 97 17.39 5.52 15.76
CA ILE A 97 18.25 6.50 16.43
C ILE A 97 17.61 7.08 17.71
N LEU A 98 16.31 6.95 17.89
CA LEU A 98 15.62 7.46 19.07
C LEU A 98 15.79 6.56 20.30
N ARG A 99 16.29 5.35 20.10
CA ARG A 99 16.54 4.40 21.16
C ARG A 99 17.81 4.70 21.96
N ASN A 100 18.72 5.37 21.35
CA ASN A 100 20.03 5.68 21.92
C ASN A 100 20.09 7.16 22.28
#